data_0711180a5eed29645f09092e0b0a3f24
#
_entry.id   0711180a5eed29645f09092e0b0a3f24
#
_cell.length_a   1.000
_cell.length_b   1.000
_cell.length_c   1.000
_cell.angle_alpha   90.00
_cell.angle_beta   90.00
_cell.angle_gamma   90.00
#
_symmetry.space_group_name_H-M   'P 1'
#
loop_
_entity.id
_entity.type
_entity.pdbx_description
1 polymer ?
#
loop_
_entity_poly.entity_id
_entity_poly.type
_entity_poly.pdbx_seq_one_letter_code
_entity_poly.pdbx_strand_id
1 'polypeptide(L)'
;YLKTDLINTTENGSTEFATQVSAIVYKTEIRMVKDLDDAGLTEYANISVSSGNAGTVSLNDRVRIVRNVNYKVSTGTTVTNLLQRTVEYVNDYWPVSASTGTPRYYARRDNSSIKIVPTPVSALTVELQTQSLPLPLASATGTSVTISNYFSEYCYEALFAGCMVESTMYMKDWTTLPVWQGEYQNAISTLRNQARRTRQDDMAVAASPAGGPDTITQGAS
;
A
#
# COMPACT_ATOMS: atom_id res chain seq x y z
N TYR A 1 -23.15 4.12 -4.91
CA TYR A 1 -23.70 3.66 -3.62
C TYR A 1 -23.26 4.58 -2.49
N LEU A 2 -21.98 4.65 -2.08
CA LEU A 2 -21.50 5.43 -0.93
C LEU A 2 -22.02 6.89 -0.92
N LYS A 3 -21.95 7.60 -2.04
CA LYS A 3 -22.45 8.98 -2.15
C LYS A 3 -23.93 9.08 -1.87
N THR A 4 -24.71 8.16 -2.42
CA THR A 4 -26.18 8.12 -2.22
C THR A 4 -26.52 7.81 -0.77
N ASP A 5 -25.79 6.87 -0.17
CA ASP A 5 -26.00 6.49 1.23
C ASP A 5 -25.67 7.64 2.19
N LEU A 6 -24.59 8.40 1.92
CA LEU A 6 -24.24 9.59 2.69
C LEU A 6 -25.31 10.67 2.60
N ILE A 7 -25.79 10.97 1.39
CA ILE A 7 -26.85 11.97 1.18
C ILE A 7 -28.14 11.56 1.90
N ASN A 8 -28.53 10.30 1.80
CA ASN A 8 -29.74 9.80 2.44
C ASN A 8 -29.63 9.81 3.97
N THR A 9 -28.48 9.39 4.51
CA THR A 9 -28.29 9.32 5.97
C THR A 9 -28.16 10.70 6.62
N THR A 10 -27.58 11.65 5.90
CA THR A 10 -27.47 13.03 6.38
C THR A 10 -28.74 13.85 6.14
N GLU A 11 -29.70 13.33 5.38
CA GLU A 11 -30.91 14.05 4.92
C GLU A 11 -30.58 15.39 4.22
N ASN A 12 -29.34 15.54 3.77
CA ASN A 12 -28.85 16.77 3.15
C ASN A 12 -28.65 16.57 1.65
N GLY A 13 -29.71 16.77 0.89
CA GLY A 13 -29.69 16.71 -0.59
C GLY A 13 -29.20 18.01 -1.26
N SER A 14 -28.59 18.96 -0.53
CA SER A 14 -28.11 20.21 -1.13
C SER A 14 -26.99 19.98 -2.14
N THR A 15 -26.96 20.79 -3.18
CA THR A 15 -25.89 20.73 -4.20
C THR A 15 -24.51 21.00 -3.60
N GLU A 16 -24.46 21.87 -2.60
CA GLU A 16 -23.22 22.21 -1.87
C GLU A 16 -22.65 20.99 -1.15
N PHE A 17 -23.46 20.27 -0.39
CA PHE A 17 -23.03 19.04 0.29
C PHE A 17 -22.61 17.99 -0.72
N ALA A 18 -23.37 17.77 -1.79
CA ALA A 18 -23.07 16.81 -2.83
C ALA A 18 -21.72 17.05 -3.52
N THR A 19 -21.28 18.31 -3.62
CA THR A 19 -19.95 18.65 -4.15
C THR A 19 -18.83 18.34 -3.16
N GLN A 20 -19.09 18.41 -1.85
CA GLN A 20 -18.12 18.11 -0.81
C GLN A 20 -17.91 16.62 -0.55
N VAL A 21 -18.84 15.76 -0.95
CA VAL A 21 -18.75 14.31 -0.70
C VAL A 21 -17.43 13.73 -1.18
N SER A 22 -16.93 14.15 -2.34
CA SER A 22 -15.65 13.65 -2.87
C SER A 22 -14.48 14.00 -1.95
N ALA A 23 -14.46 15.21 -1.39
CA ALA A 23 -13.44 15.65 -0.46
C ALA A 23 -13.56 14.92 0.90
N ILE A 24 -14.78 14.68 1.36
CA ILE A 24 -15.09 13.93 2.58
C ILE A 24 -14.57 12.50 2.46
N VAL A 25 -14.90 11.81 1.37
CA VAL A 25 -14.43 10.45 1.10
C VAL A 25 -12.91 10.39 1.06
N TYR A 26 -12.26 11.28 0.32
CA TYR A 26 -10.80 11.32 0.24
C TYR A 26 -10.12 11.55 1.60
N LYS A 27 -10.63 12.48 2.42
CA LYS A 27 -10.11 12.70 3.78
C LYS A 27 -10.25 11.45 4.65
N THR A 28 -11.39 10.77 4.55
CA THR A 28 -11.64 9.53 5.28
C THR A 28 -10.68 8.43 4.86
N GLU A 29 -10.45 8.24 3.55
CA GLU A 29 -9.48 7.26 3.05
C GLU A 29 -8.08 7.51 3.60
N ILE A 30 -7.61 8.76 3.58
CA ILE A 30 -6.30 9.13 4.16
C ILE A 30 -6.23 8.86 5.67
N ARG A 31 -7.32 9.11 6.40
CA ARG A 31 -7.43 8.81 7.82
C ARG A 31 -7.36 7.30 8.06
N MET A 32 -8.12 6.51 7.33
CA MET A 32 -8.12 5.05 7.44
C MET A 32 -6.75 4.44 7.15
N VAL A 33 -6.03 4.93 6.14
CA VAL A 33 -4.65 4.48 5.86
C VAL A 33 -3.69 4.73 7.03
N LYS A 34 -3.88 5.81 7.78
CA LYS A 34 -3.08 6.10 8.97
C LYS A 34 -3.47 5.21 10.15
N ASP A 35 -4.76 4.89 10.24
CA ASP A 35 -5.31 4.09 11.32
C ASP A 35 -5.12 2.59 11.12
N LEU A 36 -5.05 2.14 9.87
CA LEU A 36 -4.88 0.74 9.49
C LEU A 36 -3.46 0.51 8.95
N ASP A 37 -2.69 -0.36 9.62
CA ASP A 37 -1.46 -0.95 9.07
C ASP A 37 -1.79 -2.36 8.59
N ASP A 38 -2.50 -2.45 7.46
CA ASP A 38 -3.09 -3.69 6.98
C ASP A 38 -2.36 -4.26 5.76
N ALA A 39 -2.36 -5.60 5.68
CA ALA A 39 -1.86 -6.35 4.52
C ALA A 39 -2.60 -6.01 3.22
N GLY A 40 -3.88 -5.60 3.31
CA GLY A 40 -4.68 -5.16 2.17
C GLY A 40 -4.20 -3.89 1.48
N LEU A 41 -3.26 -3.16 2.10
CA LEU A 41 -2.59 -2.00 1.49
C LEU A 41 -1.25 -2.38 0.86
N THR A 42 -0.87 -3.67 0.89
CA THR A 42 0.37 -4.16 0.28
C THR A 42 0.16 -4.38 -1.20
N GLU A 43 0.97 -3.73 -2.01
CA GLU A 43 1.01 -3.88 -3.46
C GLU A 43 2.37 -4.42 -3.92
N TYR A 44 2.34 -5.23 -4.96
CA TYR A 44 3.52 -5.68 -5.67
C TYR A 44 3.62 -4.96 -7.01
N ALA A 45 4.73 -4.29 -7.25
CA ALA A 45 4.98 -3.57 -8.49
C ALA A 45 6.27 -4.06 -9.14
N ASN A 46 6.21 -4.30 -10.45
CA ASN A 46 7.38 -4.63 -11.26
C ASN A 46 7.81 -3.40 -12.06
N ILE A 47 9.03 -2.94 -11.84
CA ILE A 47 9.60 -1.79 -12.52
C ILE A 47 10.80 -2.24 -13.34
N SER A 48 10.78 -1.98 -14.65
CA SER A 48 11.91 -2.24 -15.53
C SER A 48 12.96 -1.15 -15.39
N VAL A 49 14.21 -1.55 -15.14
CA VAL A 49 15.37 -0.66 -15.05
C VAL A 49 16.31 -0.98 -16.19
N SER A 50 16.56 0.01 -17.06
CA SER A 50 17.52 -0.15 -18.16
C SER A 50 18.96 -0.14 -17.67
N SER A 51 19.84 -0.79 -18.43
CA SER A 51 21.27 -0.72 -18.17
C SER A 51 21.77 0.73 -18.28
N GLY A 52 22.69 1.13 -17.40
CA GLY A 52 23.25 2.50 -17.40
C GLY A 52 22.33 3.57 -16.76
N ASN A 53 21.12 3.21 -16.35
CA ASN A 53 20.31 4.08 -15.50
C ASN A 53 21.03 4.15 -14.13
N ALA A 54 21.36 5.35 -13.66
CA ALA A 54 22.16 5.63 -12.44
C ALA A 54 21.71 4.88 -11.15
N GLY A 55 21.10 3.72 -11.28
CA GLY A 55 20.55 2.91 -10.19
C GLY A 55 19.32 3.51 -9.53
N THR A 56 18.73 4.56 -10.10
CA THR A 56 17.52 5.20 -9.55
C THR A 56 16.28 4.57 -10.13
N VAL A 57 15.36 4.14 -9.26
CA VAL A 57 14.06 3.57 -9.61
C VAL A 57 12.98 4.52 -9.11
N SER A 58 12.13 4.99 -10.01
CA SER A 58 11.00 5.84 -9.65
C SER A 58 9.89 5.02 -9.02
N LEU A 59 9.33 5.53 -7.93
CA LEU A 59 8.18 4.97 -7.24
C LEU A 59 6.91 5.70 -7.67
N ASN A 60 5.79 5.01 -7.57
CA ASN A 60 4.49 5.67 -7.70
C ASN A 60 4.28 6.64 -6.52
N ASP A 61 3.67 7.80 -6.75
CA ASP A 61 3.40 8.82 -5.73
C ASP A 61 2.52 8.32 -4.58
N ARG A 62 1.81 7.22 -4.79
CA ARG A 62 0.99 6.57 -3.77
C ARG A 62 1.77 5.67 -2.83
N VAL A 63 3.03 5.35 -3.12
CA VAL A 63 3.88 4.50 -2.27
C VAL A 63 4.26 5.24 -0.99
N ARG A 64 3.87 4.68 0.14
CA ARG A 64 4.23 5.21 1.46
C ARG A 64 5.45 4.53 2.05
N ILE A 65 5.45 3.19 2.04
CA ILE A 65 6.49 2.38 2.64
C ILE A 65 6.94 1.35 1.61
N VAL A 66 8.25 1.22 1.44
CA VAL A 66 8.87 0.12 0.71
C VAL A 66 9.25 -0.95 1.72
N ARG A 67 8.64 -2.13 1.63
CA ARG A 67 8.85 -3.24 2.58
C ARG A 67 9.97 -4.16 2.13
N ASN A 68 9.98 -4.48 0.85
CA ASN A 68 10.99 -5.36 0.27
C ASN A 68 11.29 -4.97 -1.17
N VAL A 69 12.53 -5.18 -1.59
CA VAL A 69 13.00 -4.92 -2.95
C VAL A 69 13.76 -6.13 -3.44
N ASN A 70 13.24 -6.76 -4.46
CA ASN A 70 13.89 -7.85 -5.16
C ASN A 70 14.26 -7.40 -6.56
N TYR A 71 15.23 -8.04 -7.18
CA TYR A 71 15.46 -7.85 -8.59
C TYR A 71 15.61 -9.19 -9.32
N LYS A 72 15.29 -9.14 -10.59
CA LYS A 72 15.45 -10.24 -11.53
C LYS A 72 16.10 -9.71 -12.79
N VAL A 73 17.15 -10.36 -13.25
CA VAL A 73 17.75 -10.03 -14.56
C VAL A 73 16.74 -10.40 -15.66
N SER A 74 16.56 -9.52 -16.65
CA SER A 74 15.51 -9.66 -17.68
C SER A 74 15.52 -11.00 -18.40
N THR A 75 16.69 -11.64 -18.53
CA THR A 75 16.87 -12.95 -19.18
C THR A 75 16.90 -14.11 -18.19
N GLY A 76 16.86 -13.84 -16.87
CA GLY A 76 16.99 -14.84 -15.82
C GLY A 76 15.67 -15.14 -15.12
N THR A 77 15.62 -16.27 -14.42
CA THR A 77 14.50 -16.68 -13.55
C THR A 77 14.79 -16.44 -12.07
N THR A 78 16.07 -16.23 -11.71
CA THR A 78 16.49 -16.09 -10.32
C THR A 78 16.11 -14.71 -9.77
N VAL A 79 15.40 -14.70 -8.66
CA VAL A 79 15.05 -13.50 -7.90
C VAL A 79 16.08 -13.33 -6.79
N THR A 80 16.64 -12.12 -6.68
CA THR A 80 17.64 -11.77 -5.65
C THR A 80 17.10 -10.63 -4.79
N ASN A 81 17.13 -10.82 -3.48
CA ASN A 81 16.72 -9.80 -2.52
C ASN A 81 17.83 -8.75 -2.34
N LEU A 82 17.44 -7.48 -2.29
CA LEU A 82 18.32 -6.36 -1.99
C LEU A 82 18.21 -5.98 -0.51
N LEU A 83 19.32 -5.72 0.13
CA LEU A 83 19.36 -5.30 1.52
C LEU A 83 19.18 -3.79 1.64
N GLN A 84 18.28 -3.37 2.51
CA GLN A 84 18.07 -1.95 2.79
C GLN A 84 19.27 -1.37 3.56
N ARG A 85 19.70 -0.18 3.13
CA ARG A 85 20.75 0.62 3.78
C ARG A 85 20.33 2.10 3.80
N THR A 86 21.06 2.92 4.55
CA THR A 86 20.86 4.37 4.55
C THR A 86 21.41 4.98 3.26
N VAL A 87 20.95 6.18 2.93
CA VAL A 87 21.38 6.89 1.72
C VAL A 87 22.88 7.22 1.80
N GLU A 88 23.37 7.59 2.99
CA GLU A 88 24.77 7.90 3.25
C GLU A 88 25.65 6.68 2.96
N TYR A 89 25.29 5.52 3.52
CA TYR A 89 26.00 4.27 3.27
C TYR A 89 26.07 3.93 1.79
N VAL A 90 24.96 4.08 1.08
CA VAL A 90 24.85 3.77 -0.35
C VAL A 90 25.74 4.72 -1.18
N ASN A 91 25.82 6.00 -0.81
CA ASN A 91 26.66 6.98 -1.48
C ASN A 91 28.16 6.75 -1.23
N ASP A 92 28.51 6.37 0.00
CA ASP A 92 29.90 6.04 0.37
C ASP A 92 30.35 4.72 -0.26
N TYR A 93 29.47 3.72 -0.29
CA TYR A 93 29.76 2.41 -0.89
C TYR A 93 29.90 2.49 -2.41
N TRP A 94 29.10 3.32 -3.08
CA TRP A 94 29.08 3.46 -4.53
C TRP A 94 29.08 4.93 -4.97
N PRO A 95 30.20 5.65 -4.79
CA PRO A 95 30.26 7.09 -5.08
C PRO A 95 30.18 7.42 -6.58
N VAL A 96 30.60 6.48 -7.44
CA VAL A 96 30.61 6.69 -8.89
C VAL A 96 29.47 5.93 -9.53
N SER A 97 28.40 6.64 -9.85
CA SER A 97 27.19 6.03 -10.44
C SER A 97 27.39 5.49 -11.87
N ALA A 98 28.42 5.95 -12.59
CA ALA A 98 28.78 5.44 -13.91
C ALA A 98 29.43 4.05 -13.87
N SER A 99 30.02 3.65 -12.73
CA SER A 99 30.53 2.31 -12.55
C SER A 99 29.37 1.32 -12.39
N THR A 100 29.46 0.17 -13.04
CA THR A 100 28.42 -0.86 -13.01
C THR A 100 28.84 -2.09 -12.21
N GLY A 101 27.89 -2.79 -11.64
CA GLY A 101 28.13 -4.00 -10.86
C GLY A 101 26.82 -4.76 -10.58
N THR A 102 26.94 -5.87 -9.84
CA THR A 102 25.76 -6.62 -9.40
C THR A 102 25.09 -5.94 -8.22
N PRO A 103 23.80 -5.56 -8.32
CA PRO A 103 23.07 -4.91 -7.24
C PRO A 103 23.06 -5.76 -5.95
N ARG A 104 23.26 -5.10 -4.80
CA ARG A 104 23.23 -5.74 -3.48
C ARG A 104 22.43 -4.97 -2.46
N TYR A 105 22.42 -3.63 -2.58
CA TYR A 105 21.79 -2.76 -1.60
C TYR A 105 20.83 -1.80 -2.26
N TYR A 106 19.84 -1.35 -1.50
CA TYR A 106 18.99 -0.24 -1.88
C TYR A 106 18.82 0.75 -0.73
N ALA A 107 18.56 2.00 -1.08
CA ALA A 107 18.18 3.03 -0.13
C ALA A 107 17.01 3.85 -0.67
N ARG A 108 16.10 4.28 0.19
CA ARG A 108 15.07 5.24 -0.18
C ARG A 108 15.71 6.62 -0.24
N ARG A 109 15.80 7.19 -1.44
CA ARG A 109 16.41 8.48 -1.66
C ARG A 109 15.49 9.63 -1.27
N ASP A 110 14.25 9.53 -1.71
CA ASP A 110 13.17 10.48 -1.45
C ASP A 110 11.80 9.74 -1.44
N ASN A 111 10.70 10.51 -1.41
CA ASN A 111 9.36 9.94 -1.41
C ASN A 111 9.00 9.23 -2.72
N SER A 112 9.62 9.62 -3.82
CA SER A 112 9.30 9.17 -5.18
C SER A 112 10.39 8.30 -5.81
N SER A 113 11.49 8.02 -5.11
CA SER A 113 12.58 7.21 -5.67
C SER A 113 13.35 6.40 -4.65
N ILE A 114 13.86 5.25 -5.13
CA ILE A 114 14.88 4.44 -4.45
C ILE A 114 16.15 4.40 -5.29
N LYS A 115 17.28 4.29 -4.63
CA LYS A 115 18.58 4.08 -5.27
C LYS A 115 19.03 2.64 -5.03
N ILE A 116 19.40 1.96 -6.11
CA ILE A 116 19.95 0.59 -6.09
C ILE A 116 21.44 0.67 -6.39
N VAL A 117 22.25 -0.02 -5.63
CA VAL A 117 23.69 -0.06 -5.81
C VAL A 117 24.25 -1.47 -5.65
N PRO A 118 25.31 -1.79 -6.37
CA PRO A 118 25.91 -1.14 -7.55
C PRO A 118 24.94 -0.84 -8.68
N THR A 119 25.28 0.12 -9.54
CA THR A 119 24.49 0.40 -10.76
C THR A 119 24.43 -0.85 -11.64
N PRO A 120 23.24 -1.27 -12.11
CA PRO A 120 23.09 -2.50 -12.88
C PRO A 120 23.91 -2.52 -14.18
N VAL A 121 24.60 -3.63 -14.44
CA VAL A 121 25.34 -3.89 -15.70
C VAL A 121 24.37 -4.08 -16.87
N SER A 122 23.26 -4.77 -16.62
CA SER A 122 22.26 -5.14 -17.64
C SER A 122 20.86 -4.68 -17.20
N ALA A 123 19.95 -4.64 -18.16
CA ALA A 123 18.54 -4.38 -17.84
C ALA A 123 18.02 -5.43 -16.85
N LEU A 124 17.27 -4.97 -15.85
CA LEU A 124 16.67 -5.80 -14.82
C LEU A 124 15.25 -5.35 -14.50
N THR A 125 14.48 -6.26 -13.94
CA THR A 125 13.17 -5.96 -13.39
C THR A 125 13.28 -5.92 -11.87
N VAL A 126 12.89 -4.80 -11.29
CA VAL A 126 12.81 -4.63 -9.83
C VAL A 126 11.39 -4.94 -9.41
N GLU A 127 11.24 -5.90 -8.53
CA GLU A 127 9.99 -6.24 -7.87
C GLU A 127 9.96 -5.56 -6.51
N LEU A 128 8.98 -4.69 -6.33
CA LEU A 128 8.77 -3.93 -5.11
C LEU A 128 7.58 -4.48 -4.35
N GLN A 129 7.78 -4.78 -3.10
CA GLN A 129 6.68 -4.96 -2.15
C GLN A 129 6.51 -3.64 -1.39
N THR A 130 5.42 -2.97 -1.63
CA THR A 130 5.15 -1.63 -1.09
C THR A 130 3.84 -1.60 -0.33
N GLN A 131 3.75 -0.68 0.60
CA GLN A 131 2.48 -0.28 1.18
C GLN A 131 2.08 1.04 0.52
N SER A 132 0.99 1.00 -0.23
CA SER A 132 0.54 2.12 -1.07
C SER A 132 -0.81 2.64 -0.61
N LEU A 133 -1.06 3.91 -0.89
CA LEU A 133 -2.41 4.46 -0.80
C LEU A 133 -3.27 3.79 -1.88
N PRO A 134 -4.46 3.29 -1.55
CA PRO A 134 -5.38 2.77 -2.55
C PRO A 134 -5.79 3.86 -3.56
N LEU A 135 -6.28 3.44 -4.72
CA LEU A 135 -6.80 4.38 -5.70
C LEU A 135 -7.97 5.16 -5.07
N PRO A 136 -7.95 6.50 -5.06
CA PRO A 136 -9.00 7.28 -4.44
C PRO A 136 -10.36 7.04 -5.09
N LEU A 137 -11.39 6.73 -4.31
CA LEU A 137 -12.76 6.58 -4.80
C LEU A 137 -13.28 7.87 -5.46
N ALA A 138 -12.77 9.01 -4.99
CA ALA A 138 -13.08 10.33 -5.53
C ALA A 138 -12.50 10.59 -6.93
N SER A 139 -11.60 9.74 -7.45
CA SER A 139 -11.03 9.87 -8.79
C SER A 139 -11.95 9.36 -9.91
N ALA A 140 -13.12 8.81 -9.57
CA ALA A 140 -14.14 8.44 -10.54
C ALA A 140 -14.67 9.69 -11.28
N THR A 141 -14.19 9.88 -12.49
CA THR A 141 -14.67 10.93 -13.41
C THR A 141 -15.60 10.30 -14.46
N GLY A 142 -16.86 10.70 -14.42
CA GLY A 142 -17.89 10.22 -15.37
C GLY A 142 -19.02 9.43 -14.70
N THR A 143 -20.18 9.40 -15.38
CA THR A 143 -21.42 8.82 -14.87
C THR A 143 -21.43 7.28 -14.85
N SER A 144 -20.46 6.64 -15.49
CA SER A 144 -20.44 5.18 -15.69
C SER A 144 -19.20 4.48 -15.13
N VAL A 145 -18.30 5.20 -14.45
CA VAL A 145 -17.09 4.59 -13.88
C VAL A 145 -17.34 4.24 -12.43
N THR A 146 -17.48 2.95 -12.15
CA THR A 146 -17.46 2.42 -10.79
C THR A 146 -16.01 2.13 -10.42
N ILE A 147 -15.44 2.92 -9.51
CA ILE A 147 -14.14 2.62 -8.92
C ILE A 147 -14.41 1.92 -7.59
N SER A 148 -13.80 0.77 -7.40
CA SER A 148 -13.70 0.12 -6.11
C SER A 148 -12.25 0.13 -5.62
N ASN A 149 -12.06 0.14 -4.33
CA ASN A 149 -10.77 -0.03 -3.70
C ASN A 149 -10.92 -0.92 -2.46
N TYR A 150 -9.79 -1.26 -1.83
CA TYR A 150 -9.76 -2.10 -0.65
C TYR A 150 -10.76 -1.65 0.44
N PHE A 151 -10.88 -0.34 0.68
CA PHE A 151 -11.78 0.18 1.71
C PHE A 151 -13.26 -0.01 1.36
N SER A 152 -13.62 0.18 0.09
CA SER A 152 -15.01 0.02 -0.34
C SER A 152 -15.46 -1.44 -0.40
N GLU A 153 -14.52 -2.38 -0.56
CA GLU A 153 -14.85 -3.81 -0.68
C GLU A 153 -14.79 -4.53 0.67
N TYR A 154 -13.78 -4.25 1.47
CA TYR A 154 -13.50 -5.00 2.69
C TYR A 154 -13.72 -4.22 3.99
N CYS A 155 -13.78 -2.89 3.93
CA CYS A 155 -13.85 -2.02 5.11
C CYS A 155 -15.00 -1.01 5.02
N TYR A 156 -16.09 -1.38 4.33
CA TYR A 156 -17.18 -0.44 4.01
C TYR A 156 -17.77 0.23 5.25
N GLU A 157 -17.99 -0.52 6.34
CA GLU A 157 -18.57 0.02 7.59
C GLU A 157 -17.66 1.11 8.19
N ALA A 158 -16.35 0.86 8.24
CA ALA A 158 -15.40 1.84 8.73
C ALA A 158 -15.32 3.06 7.79
N LEU A 159 -15.34 2.85 6.48
CA LEU A 159 -15.36 3.91 5.49
C LEU A 159 -16.61 4.77 5.63
N PHE A 160 -17.78 4.16 5.74
CA PHE A 160 -19.05 4.86 5.88
C PHE A 160 -19.10 5.67 7.19
N ALA A 161 -18.78 5.03 8.32
CA ALA A 161 -18.75 5.72 9.62
C ALA A 161 -17.75 6.87 9.62
N GLY A 162 -16.57 6.70 9.04
CA GLY A 162 -15.57 7.78 8.89
C GLY A 162 -16.07 8.93 8.01
N CYS A 163 -16.76 8.63 6.92
CA CYS A 163 -17.40 9.65 6.08
C CYS A 163 -18.52 10.39 6.84
N MET A 164 -19.28 9.69 7.69
CA MET A 164 -20.30 10.33 8.53
C MET A 164 -19.68 11.27 9.57
N VAL A 165 -18.54 10.90 10.17
CA VAL A 165 -17.79 11.82 11.06
C VAL A 165 -17.39 13.10 10.32
N GLU A 166 -16.82 13.01 9.13
CA GLU A 166 -16.43 14.19 8.35
C GLU A 166 -17.65 14.99 7.87
N SER A 167 -18.76 14.31 7.53
CA SER A 167 -20.02 14.96 7.12
C SER A 167 -20.67 15.73 8.26
N THR A 168 -20.74 15.14 9.47
CA THR A 168 -21.29 15.81 10.65
C THR A 168 -20.44 17.03 11.07
N MET A 169 -19.11 16.95 10.95
CA MET A 169 -18.23 18.08 11.15
C MET A 169 -18.47 19.20 10.12
N TYR A 170 -18.67 18.83 8.85
CA TYR A 170 -18.97 19.79 7.79
C TYR A 170 -20.32 20.52 8.05
N MET A 171 -21.33 19.77 8.46
CA MET A 171 -22.66 20.29 8.78
C MET A 171 -22.73 21.00 10.13
N LYS A 172 -21.66 20.96 10.94
CA LYS A 172 -21.58 21.49 12.30
C LYS A 172 -22.60 20.84 13.26
N ASP A 173 -22.96 19.59 12.99
CA ASP A 173 -23.81 18.80 13.86
C ASP A 173 -22.98 18.11 14.97
N TRP A 174 -22.81 18.81 16.06
CA TRP A 174 -22.06 18.35 17.22
C TRP A 174 -22.82 17.33 18.07
N THR A 175 -24.11 17.15 17.81
CA THR A 175 -24.97 16.27 18.59
C THR A 175 -24.77 14.81 18.17
N THR A 176 -24.72 14.55 16.87
CA THR A 176 -24.58 13.20 16.32
C THR A 176 -23.12 12.79 16.13
N LEU A 177 -22.17 13.75 16.13
CA LEU A 177 -20.75 13.50 15.94
C LEU A 177 -20.17 12.43 16.88
N PRO A 178 -20.42 12.42 18.22
CA PRO A 178 -19.84 11.41 19.11
C PRO A 178 -20.31 9.97 18.79
N VAL A 179 -21.56 9.84 18.31
CA VAL A 179 -22.11 8.53 17.91
C VAL A 179 -21.30 7.96 16.75
N TRP A 180 -21.11 8.74 15.68
CA TRP A 180 -20.34 8.31 14.51
C TRP A 180 -18.86 8.10 14.80
N GLN A 181 -18.29 8.89 15.71
CA GLN A 181 -16.91 8.64 16.17
C GLN A 181 -16.80 7.29 16.90
N GLY A 182 -17.79 6.95 17.74
CA GLY A 182 -17.84 5.65 18.41
C GLY A 182 -17.92 4.49 17.41
N GLU A 183 -18.82 4.58 16.44
CA GLU A 183 -18.96 3.57 15.38
C GLU A 183 -17.67 3.42 14.57
N TYR A 184 -17.05 4.52 14.16
CA TYR A 184 -15.77 4.49 13.46
C TYR A 184 -14.67 3.78 14.27
N GLN A 185 -14.54 4.11 15.56
CA GLN A 185 -13.53 3.49 16.42
C GLN A 185 -13.77 1.99 16.61
N ASN A 186 -15.02 1.58 16.77
CA ASN A 186 -15.41 0.18 16.86
C ASN A 186 -15.04 -0.59 15.58
N ALA A 187 -15.41 -0.04 14.42
CA ALA A 187 -15.09 -0.65 13.13
C ALA A 187 -13.57 -0.77 12.91
N ILE A 188 -12.80 0.30 13.17
CA ILE A 188 -11.33 0.30 13.05
C ILE A 188 -10.69 -0.69 14.02
N SER A 189 -11.18 -0.78 15.25
CA SER A 189 -10.65 -1.74 16.24
C SER A 189 -10.84 -3.19 15.78
N THR A 190 -11.99 -3.49 15.20
CA THR A 190 -12.29 -4.81 14.63
C THR A 190 -11.35 -5.17 13.49
N LEU A 191 -11.13 -4.24 12.55
CA LEU A 191 -10.20 -4.43 11.42
C LEU A 191 -8.75 -4.61 11.91
N ARG A 192 -8.31 -3.83 12.91
CA ARG A 192 -6.98 -3.99 13.52
C ARG A 192 -6.81 -5.36 14.17
N ASN A 193 -7.84 -5.86 14.83
CA ASN A 193 -7.80 -7.19 15.44
C ASN A 193 -7.74 -8.29 14.37
N GLN A 194 -8.45 -8.16 13.26
CA GLN A 194 -8.35 -9.08 12.13
C GLN A 194 -6.93 -9.09 11.54
N ALA A 195 -6.35 -7.91 11.27
CA ALA A 195 -5.00 -7.78 10.75
C ALA A 195 -3.92 -8.37 11.70
N ARG A 196 -4.13 -8.26 13.01
CA ARG A 196 -3.25 -8.89 14.01
C ARG A 196 -3.34 -10.41 13.99
N ARG A 197 -4.54 -10.97 13.87
CA ARG A 197 -4.75 -12.44 13.80
C ARG A 197 -4.05 -13.00 12.58
N THR A 198 -4.25 -12.41 11.41
CA THR A 198 -3.59 -12.83 10.17
C THR A 198 -2.07 -12.85 10.32
N ARG A 199 -1.47 -11.80 10.90
CA ARG A 199 -0.02 -11.74 11.14
C ARG A 199 0.46 -12.78 12.16
N GLN A 200 -0.32 -13.08 13.20
CA GLN A 200 0.01 -14.10 14.18
C GLN A 200 -0.03 -15.51 13.57
N ASP A 201 -1.01 -15.77 12.71
CA ASP A 201 -1.12 -17.04 11.99
C ASP A 201 0.07 -17.23 11.05
N ASP A 202 0.45 -16.19 10.29
CA ASP A 202 1.64 -16.20 9.42
C ASP A 202 2.92 -16.44 10.21
N MET A 203 3.08 -15.82 11.40
CA MET A 203 4.23 -16.03 12.26
C MET A 203 4.23 -17.43 12.88
N ALA A 204 3.08 -17.96 13.24
CA ALA A 204 2.95 -19.31 13.80
C ALA A 204 3.32 -20.37 12.76
N VAL A 205 2.90 -20.18 11.51
CA VAL A 205 3.29 -21.06 10.38
C VAL A 205 4.79 -20.96 10.12
N ALA A 206 5.37 -19.74 10.12
CA ALA A 206 6.80 -19.55 9.92
C ALA A 206 7.65 -20.11 11.09
N ALA A 207 7.13 -20.13 12.30
CA ALA A 207 7.80 -20.67 13.49
C ALA A 207 7.62 -22.19 13.65
N SER A 208 6.65 -22.79 12.97
CA SER A 208 6.55 -24.26 12.90
C SER A 208 7.81 -24.80 12.23
N PRO A 209 8.56 -25.72 12.87
CA PRO A 209 9.66 -26.36 12.18
C PRO A 209 9.07 -27.01 10.93
N ALA A 210 9.52 -26.54 9.76
CA ALA A 210 9.17 -27.18 8.50
C ALA A 210 9.40 -28.68 8.71
N GLY A 211 8.34 -29.47 8.64
CA GLY A 211 8.47 -30.93 8.57
C GLY A 211 9.54 -31.18 7.52
N GLY A 212 10.56 -31.96 7.90
CA GLY A 212 11.75 -32.15 7.07
C GLY A 212 11.37 -32.41 5.63
N PRO A 213 12.25 -32.11 4.69
CA PRO A 213 11.92 -32.20 3.26
C PRO A 213 11.27 -33.54 3.01
N ASP A 214 10.03 -33.51 2.49
CA ASP A 214 9.36 -34.69 1.99
C ASP A 214 10.33 -35.31 1.02
N THR A 215 10.96 -36.41 1.42
CA THR A 215 11.74 -37.26 0.56
C THR A 215 10.76 -37.84 -0.45
N ILE A 216 10.61 -37.14 -1.57
CA ILE A 216 9.97 -37.70 -2.75
C ILE A 216 10.82 -38.88 -3.14
N THR A 217 10.47 -40.08 -2.68
CA THR A 217 11.02 -41.31 -3.14
C THR A 217 10.56 -41.49 -4.60
N GLN A 218 11.39 -41.04 -5.54
CA GLN A 218 11.21 -41.44 -6.94
C GLN A 218 11.36 -42.95 -6.97
N GLY A 219 10.23 -43.65 -7.16
CA GLY A 219 10.21 -45.06 -7.41
C GLY A 219 11.02 -45.34 -8.65
N ALA A 220 12.10 -46.10 -8.48
CA ALA A 220 12.82 -46.74 -9.56
C ALA A 220 11.93 -47.83 -10.17
N SER A 221 11.67 -47.72 -11.44
CA SER A 221 11.24 -48.84 -12.30
C SER A 221 11.93 -48.73 -13.63
#